data_73446feee346734038b63f27c361d539
#
_entry.id   73446feee346734038b63f27c361d539
#
_cell.length_a   1.000
_cell.length_b   1.000
_cell.length_c   1.000
_cell.angle_alpha   90.00
_cell.angle_beta   90.00
_cell.angle_gamma   90.00
#
_symmetry.space_group_name_H-M   'P 1'
#
loop_
_entity.id
_entity.type
_entity.pdbx_description
1 polymer ?
#
loop_
_entity_poly.entity_id
_entity_poly.type
_entity_poly.pdbx_seq_one_letter_code
_entity_poly.pdbx_strand_id
1 'polypeptide(L)'
;GDCLFTDKGNSSICFTSPVSGEVAEIVRGDRRAIMEVKILADSEVSYKSFDTSGYATKSRQEVKDLMLEAGLWPFIVQRPFGVLADTDVEPKAIHVSGFDSAPLAADLDITLKGEEANLKVGFEILKKLTDGAVHLNLHAKKSKEVYAQVSGVEINTIDGPHPSGLVGVQINKIDPINKGDVVWTVKPQHVAFIGKFFATGTLNLEQTIVVAGSEFKTPAYYKTRLGAAVNTLVDGNLKQDNVRIISGNVL
;
A
#
# COMPACT_ATOMS: atom_id res chain seq x y z
N GLY A 1 12.00 4.39 -9.87
CA GLY A 1 10.93 3.99 -10.80
C GLY A 1 11.37 2.97 -11.84
N ASP A 2 12.67 2.64 -11.94
CA ASP A 2 13.16 1.59 -12.84
C ASP A 2 12.83 0.21 -12.30
N CYS A 3 12.53 -0.74 -13.18
CA CYS A 3 12.21 -2.11 -12.81
C CYS A 3 13.45 -2.85 -12.30
N LEU A 4 13.36 -3.41 -11.10
CA LEU A 4 14.44 -4.20 -10.50
C LEU A 4 14.29 -5.69 -10.83
N PHE A 5 13.06 -6.19 -10.75
CA PHE A 5 12.70 -7.57 -11.09
C PHE A 5 11.20 -7.68 -11.35
N THR A 6 10.80 -8.78 -11.96
CA THR A 6 9.40 -9.05 -12.28
C THR A 6 8.90 -10.27 -11.52
N ASP A 7 7.58 -10.39 -11.39
CA ASP A 7 6.96 -11.61 -10.88
C ASP A 7 7.22 -12.79 -11.82
N LYS A 8 7.52 -13.94 -11.26
CA LYS A 8 7.84 -15.14 -12.06
C LYS A 8 6.61 -15.71 -12.77
N GLY A 9 5.43 -15.56 -12.18
CA GLY A 9 4.17 -16.03 -12.74
C GLY A 9 3.60 -15.10 -13.78
N ASN A 10 3.89 -13.79 -13.67
CA ASN A 10 3.43 -12.77 -14.60
C ASN A 10 4.50 -11.69 -14.77
N SER A 11 5.27 -11.77 -15.85
CA SER A 11 6.38 -10.84 -16.13
C SER A 11 5.96 -9.40 -16.39
N SER A 12 4.68 -9.11 -16.57
CA SER A 12 4.17 -7.74 -16.68
C SER A 12 4.16 -7.02 -15.32
N ILE A 13 4.16 -7.76 -14.20
CA ILE A 13 4.19 -7.20 -12.86
C ILE A 13 5.64 -6.89 -12.50
N CYS A 14 5.96 -5.61 -12.48
CA CYS A 14 7.29 -5.10 -12.15
C CYS A 14 7.37 -4.64 -10.69
N PHE A 15 8.48 -4.94 -10.04
CA PHE A 15 8.87 -4.38 -8.74
C PHE A 15 9.94 -3.32 -9.01
N THR A 16 9.59 -2.06 -8.78
CA THR A 16 10.42 -0.92 -9.17
C THR A 16 11.25 -0.40 -8.00
N SER A 17 12.33 0.30 -8.33
CA SER A 17 13.19 0.95 -7.34
C SER A 17 12.44 2.07 -6.61
N PRO A 18 12.45 2.08 -5.28
CA PRO A 18 11.86 3.16 -4.48
C PRO A 18 12.74 4.40 -4.37
N VAL A 19 13.99 4.33 -4.81
CA VAL A 19 15.01 5.39 -4.69
C VAL A 19 15.83 5.51 -5.98
N SER A 20 16.48 6.68 -6.19
CA SER A 20 17.58 6.80 -7.13
C SER A 20 18.85 6.20 -6.52
N GLY A 21 19.68 5.60 -7.34
CA GLY A 21 20.92 5.00 -6.87
C GLY A 21 21.31 3.80 -7.71
N GLU A 22 22.31 3.07 -7.25
CA GLU A 22 22.80 1.87 -7.90
C GLU A 22 22.51 0.61 -7.07
N VAL A 23 22.31 -0.52 -7.74
CA VAL A 23 22.16 -1.82 -7.08
C VAL A 23 23.51 -2.25 -6.54
N ALA A 24 23.68 -2.15 -5.22
CA ALA A 24 24.93 -2.53 -4.54
C ALA A 24 25.06 -4.04 -4.34
N GLU A 25 23.94 -4.72 -4.05
CA GLU A 25 23.94 -6.16 -3.77
C GLU A 25 22.57 -6.79 -4.08
N ILE A 26 22.59 -8.02 -4.59
CA ILE A 26 21.42 -8.88 -4.68
C ILE A 26 21.63 -10.09 -3.78
N VAL A 27 21.00 -10.09 -2.61
CA VAL A 27 21.06 -11.20 -1.66
C VAL A 27 20.18 -12.35 -2.14
N ARG A 28 20.77 -13.53 -2.24
CA ARG A 28 20.05 -14.72 -2.68
C ARG A 28 20.00 -15.77 -1.56
N GLY A 29 18.84 -16.35 -1.38
CA GLY A 29 18.61 -17.49 -0.50
C GLY A 29 18.70 -18.82 -1.25
N ASP A 30 18.08 -19.83 -0.64
CA ASP A 30 18.01 -21.18 -1.20
C ASP A 30 17.44 -21.17 -2.61
N ARG A 31 17.95 -22.06 -3.46
CA ARG A 31 17.54 -22.19 -4.87
C ARG A 31 17.63 -20.88 -5.66
N ARG A 32 18.54 -19.97 -5.26
CA ARG A 32 18.76 -18.64 -5.86
C ARG A 32 17.54 -17.70 -5.77
N ALA A 33 16.60 -17.92 -4.84
CA ALA A 33 15.52 -16.98 -4.60
C ALA A 33 16.09 -15.60 -4.24
N ILE A 34 15.56 -14.55 -4.82
CA ILE A 34 15.92 -13.17 -4.46
C ILE A 34 15.31 -12.92 -3.08
N MET A 35 16.15 -12.67 -2.09
CA MET A 35 15.73 -12.35 -0.73
C MET A 35 15.70 -10.84 -0.51
N GLU A 36 16.66 -10.13 -1.10
CA GLU A 36 16.82 -8.69 -0.93
C GLU A 36 17.55 -8.09 -2.12
N VAL A 37 17.15 -6.90 -2.54
CA VAL A 37 17.90 -6.06 -3.48
C VAL A 37 18.30 -4.80 -2.72
N LYS A 38 19.61 -4.64 -2.45
CA LYS A 38 20.14 -3.47 -1.76
C LYS A 38 20.53 -2.41 -2.77
N ILE A 39 20.01 -1.21 -2.56
CA ILE A 39 20.29 -0.05 -3.39
C ILE A 39 21.04 0.98 -2.55
N LEU A 40 22.21 1.39 -3.03
CA LEU A 40 22.92 2.53 -2.49
C LEU A 40 22.25 3.78 -3.04
N ALA A 41 21.46 4.44 -2.17
CA ALA A 41 20.69 5.59 -2.58
C ALA A 41 21.58 6.81 -2.84
N ASP A 42 21.25 7.56 -3.89
CA ASP A 42 21.84 8.88 -4.16
C ASP A 42 21.45 9.90 -3.08
N SER A 43 22.27 10.93 -2.91
CA SER A 43 21.97 12.04 -1.99
C SER A 43 20.75 12.83 -2.43
N GLU A 44 20.50 12.92 -3.73
CA GLU A 44 19.33 13.56 -4.32
C GLU A 44 18.48 12.55 -5.08
N VAL A 45 17.16 12.62 -4.88
CA VAL A 45 16.23 11.71 -5.55
C VAL A 45 15.87 12.23 -6.92
N SER A 46 16.14 11.43 -7.94
CA SER A 46 15.69 11.62 -9.31
C SER A 46 14.52 10.69 -9.59
N TYR A 47 13.46 11.18 -10.22
CA TYR A 47 12.27 10.37 -10.51
C TYR A 47 12.16 10.09 -12.00
N LYS A 48 11.82 8.83 -12.34
CA LYS A 48 11.34 8.50 -13.68
C LYS A 48 9.98 9.20 -13.89
N SER A 49 9.80 9.84 -15.03
CA SER A 49 8.55 10.51 -15.39
C SER A 49 7.65 9.60 -16.22
N PHE A 50 6.36 9.65 -15.95
CA PHE A 50 5.31 8.90 -16.64
C PHE A 50 4.24 9.87 -17.14
N ASP A 51 3.66 9.60 -18.31
CA ASP A 51 2.56 10.43 -18.81
C ASP A 51 1.22 10.00 -18.18
N THR A 52 0.92 10.62 -17.06
CA THR A 52 -0.36 10.47 -16.37
C THR A 52 -1.37 11.57 -16.73
N SER A 53 -1.04 12.44 -17.69
CA SER A 53 -1.93 13.54 -18.11
C SER A 53 -3.30 13.00 -18.53
N GLY A 54 -4.36 13.72 -18.18
CA GLY A 54 -5.72 13.30 -18.49
C GLY A 54 -6.14 11.97 -17.84
N TYR A 55 -5.56 11.57 -16.71
CA TYR A 55 -5.88 10.30 -16.04
C TYR A 55 -7.40 10.09 -15.82
N ALA A 56 -8.14 11.19 -15.67
CA ALA A 56 -9.59 11.12 -15.46
C ALA A 56 -10.34 10.54 -16.67
N THR A 57 -9.81 10.69 -17.88
CA THR A 57 -10.41 10.19 -19.13
C THR A 57 -9.77 8.89 -19.64
N LYS A 58 -8.65 8.45 -19.06
CA LYS A 58 -7.99 7.20 -19.45
C LYS A 58 -8.91 6.00 -19.22
N SER A 59 -8.84 5.05 -20.14
CA SER A 59 -9.53 3.76 -20.04
C SER A 59 -8.96 2.90 -18.90
N ARG A 60 -9.68 1.85 -18.52
CA ARG A 60 -9.21 0.84 -17.56
C ARG A 60 -7.86 0.25 -17.98
N GLN A 61 -7.70 -0.07 -19.26
CA GLN A 61 -6.47 -0.68 -19.76
C GLN A 61 -5.29 0.29 -19.66
N GLU A 62 -5.44 1.54 -20.04
CA GLU A 62 -4.38 2.55 -19.92
C GLU A 62 -3.96 2.79 -18.46
N VAL A 63 -4.94 2.79 -17.54
CA VAL A 63 -4.67 2.89 -16.10
C VAL A 63 -3.88 1.67 -15.61
N LYS A 64 -4.30 0.47 -16.00
CA LYS A 64 -3.65 -0.80 -15.66
C LYS A 64 -2.21 -0.83 -16.17
N ASP A 65 -1.98 -0.45 -17.42
CA ASP A 65 -0.67 -0.45 -18.07
C ASP A 65 0.29 0.51 -17.35
N LEU A 66 -0.18 1.72 -17.01
CA LEU A 66 0.60 2.69 -16.21
C LEU A 66 0.94 2.16 -14.82
N MET A 67 -0.01 1.49 -14.16
CA MET A 67 0.23 0.92 -12.83
C MET A 67 1.23 -0.25 -12.87
N LEU A 68 1.19 -1.07 -13.92
CA LEU A 68 2.15 -2.15 -14.15
C LEU A 68 3.54 -1.59 -14.41
N GLU A 69 3.66 -0.63 -15.34
CA GLU A 69 4.93 0.00 -15.68
C GLU A 69 5.57 0.72 -14.49
N ALA A 70 4.76 1.42 -13.69
CA ALA A 70 5.23 2.15 -12.52
C ALA A 70 5.54 1.26 -11.30
N GLY A 71 5.19 -0.03 -11.33
CA GLY A 71 5.36 -0.93 -10.18
C GLY A 71 4.35 -0.67 -9.05
N LEU A 72 3.17 -0.16 -9.38
CA LEU A 72 2.08 0.05 -8.41
C LEU A 72 1.16 -1.17 -8.28
N TRP A 73 1.19 -2.07 -9.26
CA TRP A 73 0.34 -3.25 -9.27
C TRP A 73 0.55 -4.17 -8.05
N PRO A 74 1.77 -4.38 -7.52
CA PRO A 74 2.01 -5.19 -6.33
C PRO A 74 1.32 -4.70 -5.05
N PHE A 75 0.78 -3.49 -5.04
CA PHE A 75 0.01 -2.96 -3.92
C PHE A 75 -1.44 -3.45 -3.88
N ILE A 76 -1.89 -4.15 -4.92
CA ILE A 76 -3.23 -4.73 -5.02
C ILE A 76 -3.15 -6.21 -4.63
N VAL A 77 -3.90 -6.58 -3.61
CA VAL A 77 -3.94 -7.96 -3.09
C VAL A 77 -5.27 -8.60 -3.44
N GLN A 78 -5.21 -9.77 -4.08
CA GLN A 78 -6.38 -10.55 -4.47
C GLN A 78 -6.81 -11.50 -3.36
N ARG A 79 -8.08 -11.47 -3.03
CA ARG A 79 -8.74 -12.40 -2.10
C ARG A 79 -9.52 -13.47 -2.88
N PRO A 80 -9.70 -14.66 -2.30
CA PRO A 80 -9.48 -15.04 -0.88
C PRO A 80 -8.04 -15.41 -0.52
N PHE A 81 -7.15 -15.66 -1.46
CA PHE A 81 -5.85 -16.28 -1.20
C PHE A 81 -4.76 -15.34 -0.70
N GLY A 82 -4.95 -14.03 -0.79
CA GLY A 82 -3.96 -13.04 -0.34
C GLY A 82 -2.72 -12.98 -1.23
N VAL A 83 -2.88 -13.21 -2.52
CA VAL A 83 -1.83 -13.15 -3.54
C VAL A 83 -1.85 -11.81 -4.28
N LEU A 84 -0.85 -11.56 -5.12
CA LEU A 84 -0.88 -10.44 -6.06
C LEU A 84 -2.11 -10.53 -6.95
N ALA A 85 -2.73 -9.40 -7.26
CA ALA A 85 -3.88 -9.38 -8.15
C ALA A 85 -3.50 -9.88 -9.54
N ASP A 86 -4.27 -10.84 -10.05
CA ASP A 86 -4.14 -11.31 -11.41
C ASP A 86 -4.54 -10.18 -12.36
N THR A 87 -3.68 -9.92 -13.33
CA THR A 87 -3.90 -8.84 -14.31
C THR A 87 -5.05 -9.12 -15.27
N ASP A 88 -5.43 -10.37 -15.45
CA ASP A 88 -6.45 -10.80 -16.41
C ASP A 88 -7.81 -11.05 -15.78
N VAL A 89 -7.90 -10.87 -14.45
CA VAL A 89 -9.13 -11.06 -13.69
C VAL A 89 -9.69 -9.71 -13.25
N GLU A 90 -10.99 -9.54 -13.45
CA GLU A 90 -11.72 -8.39 -12.95
C GLU A 90 -12.31 -8.70 -11.58
N PRO A 91 -12.11 -7.84 -10.57
CA PRO A 91 -12.64 -8.09 -9.23
C PRO A 91 -14.14 -7.75 -9.17
N LYS A 92 -14.90 -8.54 -8.42
CA LYS A 92 -16.28 -8.25 -8.04
C LYS A 92 -16.40 -6.92 -7.27
N ALA A 93 -15.40 -6.61 -6.45
CA ALA A 93 -15.33 -5.38 -5.65
C ALA A 93 -13.88 -5.11 -5.23
N ILE A 94 -13.63 -3.85 -4.84
CA ILE A 94 -12.35 -3.45 -4.23
C ILE A 94 -12.64 -2.91 -2.83
N HIS A 95 -11.93 -3.42 -1.81
CA HIS A 95 -12.10 -2.97 -0.43
C HIS A 95 -10.84 -2.28 0.10
N VAL A 96 -11.08 -1.14 0.76
CA VAL A 96 -10.06 -0.38 1.49
C VAL A 96 -10.52 -0.27 2.94
N SER A 97 -9.75 -0.85 3.88
CA SER A 97 -9.99 -0.65 5.30
C SER A 97 -9.38 0.68 5.73
N GLY A 98 -10.23 1.66 6.05
CA GLY A 98 -9.81 2.99 6.49
C GLY A 98 -9.41 3.07 7.97
N PHE A 99 -9.24 1.94 8.64
CA PHE A 99 -8.72 1.86 10.03
C PHE A 99 -8.05 0.52 10.29
N ASP A 100 -7.19 0.50 11.28
CA ASP A 100 -6.63 -0.73 11.84
C ASP A 100 -7.12 -0.89 13.29
N SER A 101 -7.45 -2.12 13.69
CA SER A 101 -7.88 -2.48 15.04
C SER A 101 -6.85 -3.28 15.82
N ALA A 102 -5.68 -3.58 15.22
CA ALA A 102 -4.62 -4.30 15.89
C ALA A 102 -4.00 -3.48 17.04
N PRO A 103 -3.49 -4.13 18.09
CA PRO A 103 -2.73 -3.44 19.14
C PRO A 103 -1.53 -2.69 18.53
N LEU A 104 -1.28 -1.47 19.03
CA LEU A 104 -0.19 -0.59 18.58
C LEU A 104 -0.24 -0.21 17.08
N ALA A 105 -1.37 -0.44 16.42
CA ALA A 105 -1.54 -0.01 15.04
C ALA A 105 -1.40 1.51 14.91
N ALA A 106 -0.84 1.94 13.78
CA ALA A 106 -0.71 3.35 13.46
C ALA A 106 -2.08 4.03 13.37
N ASP A 107 -2.16 5.27 13.82
CA ASP A 107 -3.30 6.12 13.55
C ASP A 107 -3.23 6.62 12.10
N LEU A 108 -4.24 6.27 11.29
CA LEU A 108 -4.26 6.62 9.87
C LEU A 108 -4.46 8.13 9.65
N ASP A 109 -5.12 8.85 10.54
CA ASP A 109 -5.22 10.31 10.46
C ASP A 109 -3.85 11.00 10.62
N ILE A 110 -2.91 10.35 11.33
CA ILE A 110 -1.53 10.85 11.43
C ILE A 110 -0.71 10.41 10.22
N THR A 111 -0.79 9.13 9.83
CA THR A 111 0.07 8.60 8.77
C THR A 111 -0.32 9.05 7.38
N LEU A 112 -1.58 9.47 7.18
CA LEU A 112 -2.12 9.96 5.91
C LEU A 112 -2.36 11.47 5.91
N LYS A 113 -1.96 12.16 6.97
CA LYS A 113 -2.10 13.62 7.05
C LYS A 113 -1.37 14.30 5.89
N GLY A 114 -2.12 15.13 5.13
CA GLY A 114 -1.62 15.81 3.94
C GLY A 114 -1.73 14.99 2.65
N GLU A 115 -2.29 13.78 2.71
CA GLU A 115 -2.51 12.92 1.55
C GLU A 115 -3.98 12.91 1.07
N GLU A 116 -4.84 13.81 1.58
CA GLU A 116 -6.29 13.84 1.31
C GLU A 116 -6.59 13.97 -0.19
N ALA A 117 -5.86 14.84 -0.90
CA ALA A 117 -6.01 15.01 -2.34
C ALA A 117 -5.54 13.77 -3.12
N ASN A 118 -4.46 13.14 -2.65
CA ASN A 118 -3.95 11.91 -3.25
C ASN A 118 -4.90 10.73 -3.01
N LEU A 119 -5.50 10.63 -1.82
CA LEU A 119 -6.52 9.62 -1.54
C LEU A 119 -7.72 9.78 -2.49
N LYS A 120 -8.21 11.01 -2.69
CA LYS A 120 -9.28 11.29 -3.65
C LYS A 120 -8.95 10.74 -5.04
N VAL A 121 -7.81 11.12 -5.60
CA VAL A 121 -7.36 10.64 -6.92
C VAL A 121 -7.18 9.12 -6.91
N GLY A 122 -6.59 8.55 -5.87
CA GLY A 122 -6.40 7.11 -5.75
C GLY A 122 -7.71 6.34 -5.80
N PHE A 123 -8.75 6.79 -5.10
CA PHE A 123 -10.08 6.18 -5.18
C PHE A 123 -10.73 6.35 -6.57
N GLU A 124 -10.55 7.48 -7.25
CA GLU A 124 -10.98 7.67 -8.63
C GLU A 124 -10.33 6.64 -9.58
N ILE A 125 -9.04 6.34 -9.37
CA ILE A 125 -8.33 5.31 -10.13
C ILE A 125 -8.85 3.91 -9.79
N LEU A 126 -9.04 3.56 -8.50
CA LEU A 126 -9.58 2.25 -8.13
C LEU A 126 -10.95 1.99 -8.77
N LYS A 127 -11.80 2.99 -8.87
CA LYS A 127 -13.12 2.88 -9.56
C LYS A 127 -13.00 2.51 -11.02
N LYS A 128 -11.89 2.81 -11.69
CA LYS A 128 -11.66 2.43 -13.08
C LYS A 128 -11.24 0.97 -13.24
N LEU A 129 -10.78 0.34 -12.16
CA LEU A 129 -10.25 -1.03 -12.17
C LEU A 129 -11.33 -2.11 -11.98
N THR A 130 -12.58 -1.74 -11.68
CA THR A 130 -13.69 -2.66 -11.50
C THR A 130 -14.99 -2.07 -12.02
N ASP A 131 -15.90 -2.92 -12.49
CA ASP A 131 -17.31 -2.53 -12.74
C ASP A 131 -18.14 -2.67 -11.46
N GLY A 132 -17.60 -3.31 -10.44
CA GLY A 132 -18.23 -3.47 -9.14
C GLY A 132 -18.01 -2.28 -8.20
N ALA A 133 -18.37 -2.47 -6.95
CA ALA A 133 -18.25 -1.44 -5.93
C ALA A 133 -16.80 -1.27 -5.44
N VAL A 134 -16.43 -0.02 -5.14
CA VAL A 134 -15.26 0.28 -4.33
C VAL A 134 -15.74 0.67 -2.92
N HIS A 135 -15.36 -0.12 -1.93
CA HIS A 135 -15.77 0.07 -0.54
C HIS A 135 -14.66 0.75 0.27
N LEU A 136 -15.00 1.84 0.93
CA LEU A 136 -14.20 2.46 1.97
C LEU A 136 -14.83 2.14 3.34
N ASN A 137 -14.14 1.34 4.14
CA ASN A 137 -14.64 0.85 5.41
C ASN A 137 -14.05 1.68 6.55
N LEU A 138 -14.86 2.48 7.22
CA LEU A 138 -14.46 3.42 8.26
C LEU A 138 -14.91 2.95 9.64
N HIS A 139 -14.14 3.27 10.66
CA HIS A 139 -14.54 3.01 12.04
C HIS A 139 -15.59 4.01 12.50
N ALA A 140 -16.62 3.54 13.23
CA ALA A 140 -17.74 4.38 13.65
C ALA A 140 -17.32 5.56 14.54
N LYS A 141 -16.29 5.35 15.39
CA LYS A 141 -15.90 6.28 16.46
C LYS A 141 -14.56 6.97 16.23
N LYS A 142 -13.79 6.59 15.18
CA LYS A 142 -12.53 7.25 14.84
C LYS A 142 -12.76 8.41 13.89
N SER A 143 -11.80 9.33 13.83
CA SER A 143 -11.79 10.42 12.86
C SER A 143 -11.81 9.89 11.43
N LYS A 144 -12.33 10.69 10.52
CA LYS A 144 -12.50 10.36 9.09
C LYS A 144 -12.00 11.52 8.21
N GLU A 145 -11.30 12.47 8.81
CA GLU A 145 -10.92 13.73 8.16
C GLU A 145 -10.08 13.50 6.91
N VAL A 146 -9.12 12.58 6.97
CA VAL A 146 -8.26 12.26 5.81
C VAL A 146 -9.05 11.72 4.61
N TYR A 147 -10.26 11.19 4.82
CA TYR A 147 -11.12 10.68 3.75
C TYR A 147 -12.23 11.65 3.33
N ALA A 148 -12.26 12.88 3.87
CA ALA A 148 -13.35 13.84 3.63
C ALA A 148 -13.55 14.22 2.15
N GLN A 149 -12.48 14.14 1.34
CA GLN A 149 -12.53 14.43 -0.10
C GLN A 149 -12.88 13.21 -0.97
N VAL A 150 -12.97 12.02 -0.39
CA VAL A 150 -13.29 10.78 -1.11
C VAL A 150 -14.77 10.76 -1.45
N SER A 151 -15.10 10.47 -2.70
CA SER A 151 -16.47 10.44 -3.20
C SER A 151 -16.71 9.39 -4.25
N GLY A 152 -17.98 9.02 -4.47
CA GLY A 152 -18.35 8.05 -5.50
C GLY A 152 -17.90 6.62 -5.18
N VAL A 153 -17.72 6.30 -3.91
CA VAL A 153 -17.44 4.96 -3.36
C VAL A 153 -18.49 4.63 -2.30
N GLU A 154 -18.61 3.35 -1.98
CA GLU A 154 -19.50 2.91 -0.90
C GLU A 154 -18.79 3.04 0.45
N ILE A 155 -19.28 3.93 1.29
CA ILE A 155 -18.75 4.15 2.64
C ILE A 155 -19.50 3.25 3.62
N ASN A 156 -18.79 2.32 4.23
CA ASN A 156 -19.33 1.45 5.26
C ASN A 156 -18.80 1.86 6.63
N THR A 157 -19.69 1.89 7.62
CA THR A 157 -19.32 2.22 9.00
C THR A 157 -19.29 0.94 9.84
N ILE A 158 -18.16 0.68 10.47
CA ILE A 158 -17.89 -0.54 11.23
C ILE A 158 -17.60 -0.16 12.68
N ASP A 159 -18.21 -0.84 13.62
CA ASP A 159 -17.92 -0.76 15.05
C ASP A 159 -17.53 -2.14 15.59
N GLY A 160 -16.64 -2.19 16.55
CA GLY A 160 -16.25 -3.41 17.22
C GLY A 160 -14.77 -3.45 17.60
N PRO A 161 -14.42 -4.40 18.47
CA PRO A 161 -13.02 -4.65 18.85
C PRO A 161 -12.26 -5.31 17.68
N HIS A 162 -10.95 -5.53 17.88
CA HIS A 162 -10.21 -6.42 16.97
C HIS A 162 -10.93 -7.79 16.89
N PRO A 163 -11.14 -8.37 15.70
CA PRO A 163 -10.49 -8.06 14.42
C PRO A 163 -11.32 -7.19 13.43
N SER A 164 -12.17 -6.29 13.91
CA SER A 164 -13.05 -5.48 13.03
C SER A 164 -12.29 -4.66 11.97
N GLY A 165 -11.02 -4.31 12.22
CA GLY A 165 -10.16 -3.61 11.27
C GLY A 165 -9.51 -4.50 10.21
N LEU A 166 -9.64 -5.82 10.31
CA LEU A 166 -9.13 -6.72 9.26
C LEU A 166 -10.05 -6.71 8.05
N VAL A 167 -9.51 -6.36 6.90
CA VAL A 167 -10.29 -6.24 5.66
C VAL A 167 -11.04 -7.53 5.29
N GLY A 168 -10.49 -8.70 5.59
CA GLY A 168 -11.18 -9.98 5.36
C GLY A 168 -12.45 -10.16 6.21
N VAL A 169 -12.44 -9.67 7.46
CA VAL A 169 -13.63 -9.64 8.33
C VAL A 169 -14.67 -8.66 7.77
N GLN A 170 -14.21 -7.52 7.30
CA GLN A 170 -15.08 -6.50 6.69
C GLN A 170 -15.75 -7.03 5.42
N ILE A 171 -14.99 -7.63 4.51
CA ILE A 171 -15.53 -8.27 3.30
C ILE A 171 -16.60 -9.28 3.67
N ASN A 172 -16.32 -10.18 4.62
CA ASN A 172 -17.28 -11.20 5.03
C ASN A 172 -18.59 -10.63 5.59
N LYS A 173 -18.58 -9.41 6.13
CA LYS A 173 -19.77 -8.75 6.69
C LYS A 173 -20.53 -7.88 5.68
N ILE A 174 -19.83 -7.33 4.69
CA ILE A 174 -20.39 -6.38 3.73
C ILE A 174 -20.83 -7.12 2.46
N ASP A 175 -19.92 -7.82 1.82
CA ASP A 175 -20.14 -8.54 0.56
C ASP A 175 -19.25 -9.80 0.53
N PRO A 176 -19.72 -10.92 1.11
CA PRO A 176 -18.95 -12.15 1.23
C PRO A 176 -18.46 -12.69 -0.11
N ILE A 177 -17.26 -13.25 -0.11
CA ILE A 177 -16.68 -13.93 -1.27
C ILE A 177 -17.31 -15.32 -1.38
N ASN A 178 -18.01 -15.57 -2.48
CA ASN A 178 -18.56 -16.88 -2.82
C ASN A 178 -17.60 -17.64 -3.73
N LYS A 179 -17.93 -18.90 -4.03
CA LYS A 179 -17.12 -19.73 -4.93
C LYS A 179 -17.04 -19.09 -6.32
N GLY A 180 -15.84 -18.77 -6.75
CA GLY A 180 -15.55 -18.15 -8.04
C GLY A 180 -15.44 -16.63 -7.98
N ASP A 181 -15.84 -15.97 -6.89
CA ASP A 181 -15.67 -14.55 -6.73
C ASP A 181 -14.20 -14.19 -6.48
N VAL A 182 -13.79 -13.07 -7.04
CA VAL A 182 -12.50 -12.42 -6.79
C VAL A 182 -12.77 -11.02 -6.24
N VAL A 183 -12.11 -10.68 -5.15
CA VAL A 183 -12.18 -9.36 -4.52
C VAL A 183 -10.77 -8.83 -4.34
N TRP A 184 -10.55 -7.57 -4.65
CA TRP A 184 -9.26 -6.93 -4.41
C TRP A 184 -9.28 -6.09 -3.14
N THR A 185 -8.11 -6.01 -2.52
CA THR A 185 -7.91 -5.16 -1.34
C THR A 185 -6.67 -4.28 -1.53
N VAL A 186 -6.77 -3.02 -1.11
CA VAL A 186 -5.68 -2.06 -1.17
C VAL A 186 -5.59 -1.36 0.18
N LYS A 187 -4.38 -1.17 0.70
CA LYS A 187 -4.17 -0.41 1.94
C LYS A 187 -4.33 1.09 1.66
N PRO A 188 -4.84 1.89 2.61
CA PRO A 188 -5.00 3.34 2.42
C PRO A 188 -3.73 4.06 1.99
N GLN A 189 -2.56 3.70 2.56
CA GLN A 189 -1.27 4.25 2.15
C GLN A 189 -0.95 3.97 0.68
N HIS A 190 -1.30 2.77 0.21
CA HIS A 190 -1.11 2.39 -1.19
C HIS A 190 -2.09 3.12 -2.12
N VAL A 191 -3.33 3.39 -1.65
CA VAL A 191 -4.27 4.26 -2.37
C VAL A 191 -3.69 5.66 -2.54
N ALA A 192 -3.08 6.22 -1.48
CA ALA A 192 -2.40 7.50 -1.55
C ALA A 192 -1.21 7.49 -2.53
N PHE A 193 -0.40 6.42 -2.57
CA PHE A 193 0.68 6.26 -3.55
C PHE A 193 0.15 6.25 -5.00
N ILE A 194 -0.91 5.47 -5.25
CA ILE A 194 -1.57 5.42 -6.55
C ILE A 194 -2.05 6.82 -6.95
N GLY A 195 -2.76 7.50 -6.06
CA GLY A 195 -3.27 8.83 -6.35
C GLY A 195 -2.18 9.86 -6.59
N LYS A 196 -1.14 9.87 -5.78
CA LYS A 196 0.02 10.74 -5.94
C LYS A 196 0.72 10.51 -7.28
N PHE A 197 0.90 9.25 -7.68
CA PHE A 197 1.46 8.89 -8.98
C PHE A 197 0.63 9.46 -10.13
N PHE A 198 -0.68 9.25 -10.14
CA PHE A 198 -1.54 9.77 -11.21
C PHE A 198 -1.64 11.29 -11.22
N ALA A 199 -1.51 11.95 -10.06
CA ALA A 199 -1.50 13.39 -9.95
C ALA A 199 -0.19 14.05 -10.40
N THR A 200 0.96 13.36 -10.24
CA THR A 200 2.29 13.98 -10.45
C THR A 200 3.10 13.37 -11.59
N GLY A 201 2.72 12.18 -12.10
CA GLY A 201 3.50 11.43 -13.08
C GLY A 201 4.82 10.87 -12.54
N THR A 202 4.97 10.80 -11.20
CA THR A 202 6.20 10.30 -10.57
C THR A 202 5.89 9.31 -9.45
N LEU A 203 6.73 8.27 -9.31
CA LEU A 203 6.58 7.28 -8.25
C LEU A 203 7.29 7.76 -6.98
N ASN A 204 6.55 8.43 -6.09
CA ASN A 204 7.04 8.81 -4.77
C ASN A 204 6.43 7.91 -3.69
N LEU A 205 7.25 7.05 -3.08
CA LEU A 205 6.88 6.07 -2.06
C LEU A 205 7.25 6.53 -0.63
N GLU A 206 7.31 7.84 -0.41
CA GLU A 206 7.42 8.38 0.96
C GLU A 206 6.14 8.14 1.74
N GLN A 207 6.30 7.72 2.98
CA GLN A 207 5.21 7.42 3.91
C GLN A 207 5.58 7.78 5.34
N THR A 208 4.56 7.96 6.18
CA THR A 208 4.73 8.05 7.62
C THR A 208 4.41 6.67 8.23
N ILE A 209 5.29 6.18 9.07
CA ILE A 209 5.12 4.93 9.82
C ILE A 209 5.17 5.21 11.31
N VAL A 210 4.65 4.29 12.12
CA VAL A 210 4.85 4.28 13.57
C VAL A 210 5.89 3.22 13.94
N VAL A 211 6.82 3.59 14.81
CA VAL A 211 7.71 2.67 15.50
C VAL A 211 7.24 2.60 16.94
N ALA A 212 6.74 1.45 17.36
CA ALA A 212 6.13 1.26 18.69
C ALA A 212 6.38 -0.16 19.20
N GLY A 213 6.30 -0.33 20.49
CA GLY A 213 6.48 -1.60 21.20
C GLY A 213 7.14 -1.40 22.56
N SER A 214 7.08 -2.42 23.41
CA SER A 214 7.61 -2.37 24.78
C SER A 214 9.11 -2.10 24.84
N GLU A 215 9.84 -2.54 23.81
CA GLU A 215 11.31 -2.47 23.76
C GLU A 215 11.85 -1.17 23.17
N PHE A 216 10.99 -0.27 22.68
CA PHE A 216 11.44 1.06 22.28
C PHE A 216 11.51 2.01 23.46
N LYS A 217 12.59 2.80 23.53
CA LYS A 217 12.76 3.88 24.53
C LYS A 217 11.74 4.99 24.31
N THR A 218 11.56 5.37 23.05
CA THR A 218 10.65 6.44 22.63
C THR A 218 9.89 6.02 21.40
N PRO A 219 8.66 5.51 21.55
CA PRO A 219 7.76 5.27 20.40
C PRO A 219 7.46 6.60 19.68
N ALA A 220 7.50 6.59 18.34
CA ALA A 220 7.26 7.80 17.56
C ALA A 220 6.81 7.48 16.12
N TYR A 221 6.25 8.50 15.46
CA TYR A 221 6.00 8.47 14.02
C TYR A 221 7.22 8.99 13.27
N TYR A 222 7.58 8.31 12.19
CA TYR A 222 8.72 8.65 11.34
C TYR A 222 8.26 8.81 9.88
N LYS A 223 8.71 9.87 9.23
CA LYS A 223 8.60 9.98 7.78
C LYS A 223 9.77 9.24 7.16
N THR A 224 9.46 8.28 6.31
CA THR A 224 10.45 7.40 5.67
C THR A 224 9.99 7.04 4.26
N ARG A 225 10.71 6.18 3.59
CA ARG A 225 10.39 5.66 2.25
C ARG A 225 10.22 4.14 2.31
N LEU A 226 9.32 3.63 1.49
CA LEU A 226 9.15 2.18 1.34
C LEU A 226 10.51 1.55 0.96
N GLY A 227 10.88 0.45 1.65
CA GLY A 227 12.16 -0.21 1.46
C GLY A 227 13.33 0.39 2.25
N ALA A 228 13.14 1.45 3.04
CA ALA A 228 14.19 1.97 3.92
C ALA A 228 14.67 0.91 4.93
N ALA A 229 15.98 0.88 5.17
CA ALA A 229 16.57 -0.04 6.12
C ALA A 229 16.05 0.24 7.54
N VAL A 230 15.51 -0.78 8.21
CA VAL A 230 14.86 -0.64 9.52
C VAL A 230 15.84 -0.23 10.61
N ASN A 231 17.10 -0.66 10.54
CA ASN A 231 18.12 -0.30 11.53
C ASN A 231 18.28 1.23 11.64
N THR A 232 18.20 1.98 10.56
CA THR A 232 18.28 3.45 10.61
C THR A 232 17.16 4.12 11.41
N LEU A 233 16.05 3.41 11.61
CA LEU A 233 14.90 3.88 12.36
C LEU A 233 14.93 3.46 13.84
N VAL A 234 15.64 2.38 14.16
CA VAL A 234 15.62 1.76 15.49
C VAL A 234 16.93 1.92 16.26
N ASP A 235 18.05 2.19 15.56
CA ASP A 235 19.36 2.36 16.19
C ASP A 235 19.33 3.44 17.28
N GLY A 236 19.87 3.09 18.45
CA GLY A 236 19.87 3.95 19.62
C GLY A 236 18.53 4.08 20.37
N ASN A 237 17.42 3.61 19.81
CA ASN A 237 16.08 3.68 20.38
C ASN A 237 15.62 2.37 21.06
N LEU A 238 16.43 1.31 21.00
CA LEU A 238 16.12 0.05 21.67
C LEU A 238 16.62 0.04 23.12
N LYS A 239 15.86 -0.60 24.02
CA LYS A 239 16.21 -0.78 25.42
C LYS A 239 17.25 -1.87 25.63
N GLN A 240 17.28 -2.85 24.73
CA GLN A 240 18.18 -4.01 24.76
C GLN A 240 18.43 -4.52 23.36
N ASP A 241 19.48 -5.33 23.18
CA ASP A 241 19.91 -5.79 21.86
C ASP A 241 19.14 -7.03 21.38
N ASN A 242 18.67 -7.87 22.31
CA ASN A 242 17.96 -9.11 21.95
C ASN A 242 16.45 -8.86 21.77
N VAL A 243 16.10 -8.19 20.68
CA VAL A 243 14.71 -7.86 20.33
C VAL A 243 14.34 -8.40 18.96
N ARG A 244 13.07 -8.72 18.77
CA ARG A 244 12.49 -9.02 17.46
C ARG A 244 11.79 -7.78 16.91
N ILE A 245 12.25 -7.30 15.76
CA ILE A 245 11.60 -6.21 15.03
C ILE A 245 10.60 -6.82 14.05
N ILE A 246 9.36 -6.33 14.08
CA ILE A 246 8.25 -6.83 13.27
C ILE A 246 7.78 -5.70 12.36
N SER A 247 7.73 -5.95 11.05
CA SER A 247 7.06 -5.06 10.10
C SER A 247 5.60 -5.48 9.98
N GLY A 248 4.71 -4.65 10.51
CA GLY A 248 3.28 -4.97 10.63
C GLY A 248 2.84 -5.02 12.10
N ASN A 249 1.77 -5.75 12.39
CA ASN A 249 1.26 -5.91 13.76
C ASN A 249 1.84 -7.15 14.45
N VAL A 250 1.58 -7.29 15.73
CA VAL A 250 2.06 -8.40 16.57
C VAL A 250 1.16 -9.65 16.57
N LEU A 251 0.06 -9.62 15.83
CA LEU A 251 -0.95 -10.68 15.74
C LEU A 251 -0.82 -11.51 14.48
#